data_d87d1c0c69bfb6e1f959c0f61a94ee82
#
_entry.id   d87d1c0c69bfb6e1f959c0f61a94ee82
#
_cell.length_a   1.000
_cell.length_b   1.000
_cell.length_c   1.000
_cell.angle_alpha   90.00
_cell.angle_beta   90.00
_cell.angle_gamma   90.00
#
_symmetry.space_group_name_H-M   'P 1'
#
loop_
_entity.id
_entity.type
_entity.pdbx_description
1 polymer ?
#
loop_
_entity_poly.entity_id
_entity_poly.type
_entity_poly.pdbx_seq_one_letter_code
_entity_poly.pdbx_strand_id
1 'polypeptide(L)'
;KNHPYLGCWALPGGFVDIHESLDAAVCRELAEETNLASDVYFEQLYTFGDVDRDPRMRVITCAYLGLTPASNIRQTQAGDDAQDAAWFTVEKTMAYQADGVNCWLLTLRCPEKGLHIQYAVKDHAEELRKVTDIALCPSCQEKLAFDHARSIDMALQRLRNKVSYAPIAFR
;
A
#
# COMPACT_ATOMS: atom_id res chain seq x y z
N LYS A 1 -10.18 -4.16 -21.41
CA LYS A 1 -8.70 -4.26 -21.55
C LYS A 1 -8.24 -5.31 -20.56
N ASN A 2 -7.51 -6.34 -21.01
CA ASN A 2 -6.95 -7.35 -20.10
C ASN A 2 -5.89 -6.68 -19.22
N HIS A 3 -6.25 -6.40 -17.99
CA HIS A 3 -5.35 -5.83 -17.00
C HIS A 3 -4.45 -6.96 -16.47
N PRO A 4 -3.11 -6.82 -16.40
CA PRO A 4 -2.20 -7.90 -15.98
C PRO A 4 -2.43 -8.38 -14.56
N TYR A 5 -3.22 -7.64 -13.76
CA TYR A 5 -3.53 -7.93 -12.36
C TYR A 5 -5.03 -8.11 -12.11
N LEU A 6 -5.76 -8.64 -13.10
CA LEU A 6 -7.16 -9.00 -12.91
C LEU A 6 -7.32 -9.99 -11.74
N GLY A 7 -8.24 -9.70 -10.82
CA GLY A 7 -8.44 -10.50 -9.61
C GLY A 7 -7.44 -10.25 -8.48
N CYS A 8 -6.63 -9.20 -8.56
CA CYS A 8 -5.77 -8.75 -7.47
C CYS A 8 -6.38 -7.52 -6.78
N TRP A 9 -6.15 -7.39 -5.48
CA TRP A 9 -6.42 -6.17 -4.75
C TRP A 9 -5.36 -5.12 -5.04
N ALA A 10 -5.75 -3.88 -5.23
CA ALA A 10 -4.85 -2.77 -5.52
C ALA A 10 -5.06 -1.61 -4.54
N LEU A 11 -3.99 -0.86 -4.27
CA LEU A 11 -4.12 0.46 -3.67
C LEU A 11 -4.70 1.41 -4.73
N PRO A 12 -5.52 2.40 -4.34
CA PRO A 12 -6.01 3.42 -5.25
C PRO A 12 -4.88 4.13 -5.97
N GLY A 13 -5.09 4.49 -7.25
CA GLY A 13 -4.15 5.27 -8.01
C GLY A 13 -4.17 5.00 -9.51
N GLY A 14 -3.72 6.00 -10.27
CA GLY A 14 -3.66 5.97 -11.73
C GLY A 14 -2.55 6.82 -12.30
N PHE A 15 -2.69 7.19 -13.57
CA PHE A 15 -1.74 8.04 -14.26
C PHE A 15 -2.02 9.51 -13.99
N VAL A 16 -0.93 10.28 -13.84
CA VAL A 16 -1.00 11.73 -13.71
C VAL A 16 -1.33 12.33 -15.07
N ASP A 17 -2.36 13.18 -15.12
CA ASP A 17 -2.72 13.90 -16.33
C ASP A 17 -1.71 15.02 -16.63
N ILE A 18 -1.58 15.36 -17.92
CA ILE A 18 -0.59 16.34 -18.39
C ILE A 18 -0.78 17.75 -17.82
N HIS A 19 -1.97 18.05 -17.31
CA HIS A 19 -2.33 19.38 -16.80
C HIS A 19 -2.60 19.41 -15.29
N GLU A 20 -2.25 18.36 -14.54
CA GLU A 20 -2.41 18.30 -13.09
C GLU A 20 -1.09 18.11 -12.34
N SER A 21 -1.05 18.55 -11.09
CA SER A 21 0.06 18.26 -10.19
C SER A 21 -0.06 16.86 -9.58
N LEU A 22 1.03 16.32 -9.02
CA LEU A 22 1.00 15.04 -8.28
C LEU A 22 -0.01 15.07 -7.13
N ASP A 23 -0.11 16.18 -6.42
CA ASP A 23 -1.05 16.33 -5.30
C ASP A 23 -2.51 16.38 -5.79
N ALA A 24 -2.76 17.00 -6.95
CA ALA A 24 -4.09 16.99 -7.56
C ALA A 24 -4.46 15.57 -8.05
N ALA A 25 -3.52 14.86 -8.69
CA ALA A 25 -3.73 13.51 -9.16
C ALA A 25 -4.11 12.55 -8.02
N VAL A 26 -3.38 12.58 -6.89
CA VAL A 26 -3.68 11.68 -5.77
C VAL A 26 -5.06 11.94 -5.17
N CYS A 27 -5.49 13.21 -5.09
CA CYS A 27 -6.83 13.56 -4.61
C CYS A 27 -7.92 13.09 -5.58
N ARG A 28 -7.73 13.29 -6.89
CA ARG A 28 -8.65 12.86 -7.93
C ARG A 28 -8.83 11.33 -7.93
N GLU A 29 -7.73 10.59 -8.03
CA GLU A 29 -7.74 9.12 -8.07
C GLU A 29 -8.39 8.53 -6.81
N LEU A 30 -8.07 9.07 -5.62
CA LEU A 30 -8.70 8.61 -4.40
C LEU A 30 -10.22 8.84 -4.41
N ALA A 31 -10.65 10.03 -4.86
CA ALA A 31 -12.07 10.36 -4.94
C ALA A 31 -12.81 9.48 -5.96
N GLU A 32 -12.23 9.27 -7.14
CA GLU A 32 -12.80 8.47 -8.23
C GLU A 32 -12.93 7.00 -7.85
N GLU A 33 -11.91 6.42 -7.21
CA GLU A 33 -11.91 4.99 -6.90
C GLU A 33 -12.54 4.60 -5.56
N THR A 34 -12.65 5.55 -4.60
CA THR A 34 -13.09 5.24 -3.23
C THR A 34 -14.20 6.13 -2.68
N ASN A 35 -14.60 7.16 -3.40
CA ASN A 35 -15.49 8.24 -2.93
C ASN A 35 -14.99 9.01 -1.69
N LEU A 36 -13.72 8.90 -1.34
CA LEU A 36 -13.09 9.70 -0.29
C LEU A 36 -12.57 11.02 -0.89
N ALA A 37 -13.38 12.09 -0.80
CA ALA A 37 -13.05 13.39 -1.40
C ALA A 37 -12.56 14.44 -0.39
N SER A 38 -12.74 14.22 0.91
CA SER A 38 -12.44 15.23 1.95
C SER A 38 -11.82 14.62 3.19
N ASP A 39 -11.21 15.49 4.00
CA ASP A 39 -10.61 15.13 5.30
C ASP A 39 -9.52 14.05 5.23
N VAL A 40 -8.73 14.06 4.16
CA VAL A 40 -7.56 13.19 4.03
C VAL A 40 -6.30 14.06 4.07
N TYR A 41 -5.44 13.78 5.02
CA TYR A 41 -4.08 14.34 5.05
C TYR A 41 -3.17 13.48 4.18
N PHE A 42 -2.45 14.08 3.25
CA PHE A 42 -1.50 13.39 2.38
C PHE A 42 -0.07 13.83 2.63
N GLU A 43 0.83 12.87 2.51
CA GLU A 43 2.25 13.13 2.35
C GLU A 43 2.87 12.16 1.35
N GLN A 44 3.84 12.61 0.58
CA GLN A 44 4.59 11.73 -0.30
C GLN A 44 5.35 10.70 0.53
N LEU A 45 5.13 9.43 0.25
CA LEU A 45 5.75 8.31 0.93
C LEU A 45 7.10 7.97 0.31
N TYR A 46 7.08 7.64 -0.98
CA TYR A 46 8.26 7.17 -1.71
C TYR A 46 8.03 7.23 -3.23
N THR A 47 9.12 7.32 -4.00
CA THR A 47 9.08 7.20 -5.45
C THR A 47 9.69 5.87 -5.88
N PHE A 48 8.85 4.99 -6.42
CA PHE A 48 9.25 3.69 -6.95
C PHE A 48 9.68 3.83 -8.41
N GLY A 49 10.91 3.44 -8.72
CA GLY A 49 11.49 3.65 -10.04
C GLY A 49 12.30 2.47 -10.57
N ASP A 50 12.15 1.26 -10.03
CA ASP A 50 12.85 0.07 -10.53
C ASP A 50 12.45 -0.22 -11.99
N VAL A 51 13.40 -0.65 -12.84
CA VAL A 51 13.21 -0.69 -14.30
C VAL A 51 12.09 -1.64 -14.73
N ASP A 52 12.07 -2.84 -14.18
CA ASP A 52 11.15 -3.92 -14.59
C ASP A 52 9.96 -4.08 -13.63
N ARG A 53 9.66 -3.02 -12.87
CA ARG A 53 8.61 -3.01 -11.85
C ARG A 53 7.20 -3.21 -12.45
N ASP A 54 6.91 -2.57 -13.58
CA ASP A 54 5.67 -2.74 -14.34
C ASP A 54 5.96 -3.51 -15.63
N PRO A 55 5.36 -4.68 -15.85
CA PRO A 55 5.61 -5.49 -17.04
C PRO A 55 5.06 -4.87 -18.35
N ARG A 56 4.23 -3.83 -18.25
CA ARG A 56 3.62 -3.20 -19.44
C ARG A 56 4.52 -2.16 -20.07
N MET A 57 5.21 -1.38 -19.25
CA MET A 57 6.09 -0.30 -19.68
C MET A 57 6.93 0.24 -18.52
N ARG A 58 7.89 1.10 -18.84
CA ARG A 58 8.64 1.87 -17.85
C ARG A 58 7.71 2.83 -17.10
N VAL A 59 7.43 2.57 -15.82
CA VAL A 59 6.60 3.41 -14.96
C VAL A 59 7.39 3.87 -13.74
N ILE A 60 7.29 5.16 -13.42
CA ILE A 60 7.74 5.73 -12.15
C ILE A 60 6.48 6.07 -11.35
N THR A 61 6.38 5.57 -10.13
CA THR A 61 5.22 5.78 -9.27
C THR A 61 5.59 6.62 -8.06
N CYS A 62 4.91 7.75 -7.87
CA CYS A 62 4.93 8.49 -6.61
C CYS A 62 3.84 7.94 -5.70
N ALA A 63 4.23 7.25 -4.63
CA ALA A 63 3.29 6.77 -3.62
C ALA A 63 3.08 7.84 -2.54
N TYR A 64 1.84 7.95 -2.08
CA TYR A 64 1.42 8.83 -1.00
C TYR A 64 0.89 8.02 0.19
N LEU A 65 1.12 8.53 1.39
CA LEU A 65 0.46 8.09 2.62
C LEU A 65 -0.69 9.04 2.90
N GLY A 66 -1.91 8.53 2.85
CA GLY A 66 -3.12 9.24 3.22
C GLY A 66 -3.58 8.86 4.62
N LEU A 67 -3.96 9.83 5.45
CA LEU A 67 -4.57 9.62 6.76
C LEU A 67 -5.94 10.27 6.79
N THR A 68 -6.95 9.53 7.20
CA THR A 68 -8.34 10.00 7.31
C THR A 68 -8.95 9.54 8.64
N PRO A 69 -9.92 10.29 9.20
CA PRO A 69 -10.66 9.84 10.37
C PRO A 69 -11.38 8.50 10.13
N ALA A 70 -11.42 7.64 11.14
CA ALA A 70 -12.10 6.34 11.06
C ALA A 70 -13.60 6.44 10.73
N SER A 71 -14.25 7.59 10.98
CA SER A 71 -15.63 7.86 10.58
C SER A 71 -15.84 7.77 9.06
N ASN A 72 -14.82 8.05 8.26
CA ASN A 72 -14.89 8.05 6.80
C ASN A 72 -14.88 6.64 6.20
N ILE A 73 -14.51 5.61 6.98
CA ILE A 73 -14.53 4.20 6.55
C ILE A 73 -15.90 3.77 6.04
N ARG A 74 -16.98 4.23 6.68
CA ARG A 74 -18.35 3.88 6.30
C ARG A 74 -18.85 4.54 5.01
N GLN A 75 -18.14 5.54 4.50
CA GLN A 75 -18.49 6.27 3.30
C GLN A 75 -17.83 5.72 2.04
N THR A 76 -16.84 4.84 2.22
CA THR A 76 -16.07 4.26 1.12
C THR A 76 -16.93 3.28 0.33
N GLN A 77 -17.02 3.50 -0.97
CA GLN A 77 -17.67 2.64 -1.95
C GLN A 77 -16.74 2.46 -3.15
N ALA A 78 -16.88 1.34 -3.86
CA ALA A 78 -16.16 1.17 -5.12
C ALA A 78 -16.57 2.25 -6.12
N GLY A 79 -15.59 2.89 -6.75
CA GLY A 79 -15.82 3.82 -7.85
C GLY A 79 -16.11 3.09 -9.17
N ASP A 80 -16.28 3.86 -10.25
CA ASP A 80 -16.76 3.35 -11.54
C ASP A 80 -15.90 2.26 -12.19
N ASP A 81 -14.58 2.28 -11.96
CA ASP A 81 -13.63 1.32 -12.56
C ASP A 81 -13.23 0.18 -11.61
N ALA A 82 -13.58 0.25 -10.32
CA ALA A 82 -13.29 -0.78 -9.33
C ALA A 82 -14.46 -1.76 -9.20
N GLN A 83 -14.18 -3.07 -9.30
CA GLN A 83 -15.20 -4.10 -9.06
C GLN A 83 -15.66 -4.13 -7.60
N ASP A 84 -14.77 -3.76 -6.67
CA ASP A 84 -15.03 -3.77 -5.25
C ASP A 84 -14.02 -2.88 -4.50
N ALA A 85 -14.42 -2.32 -3.35
CA ALA A 85 -13.55 -1.63 -2.42
C ALA A 85 -13.65 -2.25 -1.03
N ALA A 86 -12.54 -2.31 -0.31
CA ALA A 86 -12.49 -2.90 1.03
C ALA A 86 -11.46 -2.20 1.91
N TRP A 87 -11.81 -2.05 3.18
CA TRP A 87 -10.88 -1.67 4.22
C TRP A 87 -10.24 -2.91 4.84
N PHE A 88 -8.93 -2.86 4.99
CA PHE A 88 -8.17 -3.93 5.62
C PHE A 88 -7.55 -3.45 6.93
N THR A 89 -7.66 -4.28 7.96
CA THR A 89 -6.74 -4.16 9.09
C THR A 89 -5.37 -4.65 8.64
N VAL A 90 -4.32 -3.89 8.98
CA VAL A 90 -2.95 -4.21 8.58
C VAL A 90 -2.10 -4.41 9.82
N GLU A 91 -1.45 -5.55 9.92
CA GLU A 91 -0.55 -5.92 11.01
C GLU A 91 0.80 -6.35 10.46
N LYS A 92 1.89 -5.97 11.14
CA LYS A 92 3.24 -6.48 10.89
C LYS A 92 3.81 -7.05 12.17
N THR A 93 3.97 -8.36 12.23
CA THR A 93 4.44 -9.11 13.40
C THR A 93 5.76 -9.81 13.09
N MET A 94 6.64 -9.91 14.10
CA MET A 94 7.89 -10.66 13.97
C MET A 94 7.56 -12.15 13.88
N ALA A 95 8.06 -12.82 12.84
CA ALA A 95 7.94 -14.26 12.68
C ALA A 95 9.17 -14.98 13.27
N TYR A 96 10.36 -14.57 12.84
CA TYR A 96 11.62 -15.07 13.38
C TYR A 96 12.78 -14.12 13.06
N GLN A 97 13.90 -14.33 13.78
CA GLN A 97 15.17 -13.69 13.51
C GLN A 97 16.26 -14.76 13.51
N ALA A 98 17.02 -14.86 12.42
CA ALA A 98 18.11 -15.81 12.28
C ALA A 98 19.16 -15.26 11.29
N ASP A 99 20.44 -15.53 11.57
CA ASP A 99 21.57 -15.24 10.66
C ASP A 99 21.61 -13.81 10.11
N GLY A 100 21.25 -12.82 10.94
CA GLY A 100 21.21 -11.41 10.54
C GLY A 100 19.99 -11.02 9.68
N VAL A 101 19.06 -11.95 9.46
CA VAL A 101 17.80 -11.72 8.76
C VAL A 101 16.66 -11.60 9.75
N ASN A 102 15.87 -10.53 9.64
CA ASN A 102 14.61 -10.38 10.36
C ASN A 102 13.46 -10.75 9.41
N CYS A 103 12.68 -11.75 9.77
CA CYS A 103 11.48 -12.12 9.02
C CYS A 103 10.22 -11.65 9.77
N TRP A 104 9.38 -10.92 9.04
CA TRP A 104 8.11 -10.41 9.52
C TRP A 104 6.96 -11.00 8.70
N LEU A 105 5.78 -11.06 9.30
CA LEU A 105 4.55 -11.33 8.58
C LEU A 105 3.76 -10.01 8.47
N LEU A 106 3.54 -9.56 7.24
CA LEU A 106 2.63 -8.48 6.90
C LEU A 106 1.27 -9.11 6.57
N THR A 107 0.28 -8.85 7.41
CA THR A 107 -1.05 -9.47 7.32
C THR A 107 -2.10 -8.40 7.09
N LEU A 108 -2.91 -8.59 6.05
CA LEU A 108 -4.07 -7.78 5.72
C LEU A 108 -5.33 -8.61 5.90
N ARG A 109 -6.31 -8.10 6.66
CA ARG A 109 -7.59 -8.78 6.89
C ARG A 109 -8.77 -7.85 6.63
N CYS A 110 -9.77 -8.38 5.95
CA CYS A 110 -11.09 -7.79 5.85
C CYS A 110 -12.12 -8.86 6.24
N PRO A 111 -12.50 -8.96 7.52
CA PRO A 111 -13.42 -10.00 8.01
C PRO A 111 -14.79 -9.96 7.34
N GLU A 112 -15.28 -8.75 7.01
CA GLU A 112 -16.58 -8.55 6.36
C GLU A 112 -16.67 -9.23 5.00
N LYS A 113 -15.53 -9.37 4.29
CA LYS A 113 -15.43 -10.04 2.99
C LYS A 113 -14.74 -11.40 3.06
N GLY A 114 -14.36 -11.86 4.24
CA GLY A 114 -13.61 -13.10 4.43
C GLY A 114 -12.20 -13.06 3.85
N LEU A 115 -11.61 -11.89 3.64
CA LEU A 115 -10.31 -11.74 3.00
C LEU A 115 -9.17 -11.82 4.01
N HIS A 116 -8.14 -12.60 3.63
CA HIS A 116 -6.90 -12.74 4.38
C HIS A 116 -5.72 -12.86 3.41
N ILE A 117 -4.87 -11.84 3.41
CA ILE A 117 -3.68 -11.77 2.56
C ILE A 117 -2.46 -11.66 3.46
N GLN A 118 -1.42 -12.43 3.21
CA GLN A 118 -0.23 -12.44 4.03
C GLN A 118 1.04 -12.50 3.19
N TYR A 119 2.02 -11.66 3.54
CA TYR A 119 3.32 -11.61 2.93
C TYR A 119 4.41 -11.85 3.98
N ALA A 120 5.42 -12.63 3.60
CA ALA A 120 6.68 -12.69 4.33
C ALA A 120 7.55 -11.50 3.90
N VAL A 121 8.00 -10.71 4.87
CA VAL A 121 8.88 -9.55 4.68
C VAL A 121 10.21 -9.87 5.35
N LYS A 122 11.27 -10.00 4.57
CA LYS A 122 12.61 -10.29 5.06
C LYS A 122 13.50 -9.07 4.93
N ASP A 123 13.95 -8.58 6.07
CA ASP A 123 14.91 -7.48 6.15
C ASP A 123 16.31 -8.05 6.40
N HIS A 124 17.26 -7.75 5.54
CA HIS A 124 18.67 -8.10 5.71
C HIS A 124 19.58 -6.94 5.27
N ALA A 125 20.84 -7.00 5.69
CA ALA A 125 21.82 -6.02 5.29
C ALA A 125 22.66 -6.57 4.12
N GLU A 126 22.80 -5.78 3.07
CA GLU A 126 23.76 -5.99 1.99
C GLU A 126 24.74 -4.83 1.97
N GLU A 127 26.00 -5.12 2.28
CA GLU A 127 27.06 -4.12 2.39
C GLU A 127 26.66 -2.95 3.31
N LEU A 128 26.33 -1.79 2.71
CA LEU A 128 25.98 -0.55 3.43
C LEU A 128 24.49 -0.18 3.34
N ARG A 129 23.65 -1.06 2.82
CA ARG A 129 22.22 -0.79 2.68
C ARG A 129 21.35 -1.90 3.26
N LYS A 130 20.17 -1.50 3.73
CA LYS A 130 19.12 -2.43 4.09
C LYS A 130 18.36 -2.85 2.84
N VAL A 131 18.19 -4.15 2.66
CA VAL A 131 17.39 -4.75 1.60
C VAL A 131 16.16 -5.40 2.21
N THR A 132 15.02 -5.24 1.57
CA THR A 132 13.75 -5.83 1.99
C THR A 132 13.17 -6.64 0.86
N ASP A 133 13.07 -7.97 1.08
CA ASP A 133 12.40 -8.90 0.19
C ASP A 133 10.98 -9.15 0.67
N ILE A 134 10.00 -9.14 -0.24
CA ILE A 134 8.60 -9.36 0.07
C ILE A 134 8.05 -10.45 -0.83
N ALA A 135 7.50 -11.50 -0.22
CA ALA A 135 6.93 -12.64 -0.93
C ALA A 135 5.56 -13.01 -0.37
N LEU A 136 4.59 -13.28 -1.26
CA LEU A 136 3.28 -13.79 -0.89
C LEU A 136 3.42 -15.15 -0.17
N CYS A 137 2.71 -15.33 0.95
CA CYS A 137 2.69 -16.62 1.63
C CYS A 137 1.94 -17.66 0.79
N PRO A 138 2.48 -18.89 0.64
CA PRO A 138 1.90 -19.90 -0.25
C PRO A 138 0.46 -20.33 0.09
N SER A 139 0.04 -20.12 1.33
CA SER A 139 -1.32 -20.44 1.81
C SER A 139 -2.38 -19.42 1.37
N CYS A 140 -1.98 -18.25 0.83
CA CYS A 140 -2.92 -17.21 0.43
C CYS A 140 -3.37 -17.40 -1.02
N GLN A 141 -4.68 -17.33 -1.24
CA GLN A 141 -5.29 -17.33 -2.57
C GLN A 141 -5.36 -15.92 -3.15
N GLU A 142 -5.68 -14.95 -2.30
CA GLU A 142 -5.75 -13.54 -2.65
C GLU A 142 -4.37 -12.90 -2.60
N LYS A 143 -4.15 -11.90 -3.43
CA LYS A 143 -2.90 -11.15 -3.50
C LYS A 143 -3.10 -9.69 -3.86
N LEU A 144 -2.09 -8.87 -3.56
CA LEU A 144 -1.99 -7.50 -4.02
C LEU A 144 -1.39 -7.43 -5.43
N ALA A 145 -1.82 -6.43 -6.18
CA ALA A 145 -1.25 -6.11 -7.47
C ALA A 145 0.17 -5.53 -7.31
N PHE A 146 0.99 -5.67 -8.33
CA PHE A 146 2.33 -5.08 -8.41
C PHE A 146 3.18 -5.33 -7.15
N ASP A 147 3.83 -4.28 -6.69
CA ASP A 147 4.61 -4.19 -5.45
C ASP A 147 3.86 -3.43 -4.33
N HIS A 148 2.53 -3.43 -4.36
CA HIS A 148 1.71 -2.72 -3.36
C HIS A 148 1.96 -3.20 -1.93
N ALA A 149 2.34 -4.46 -1.73
CA ALA A 149 2.78 -4.95 -0.42
C ALA A 149 4.00 -4.18 0.10
N ARG A 150 4.94 -3.79 -0.78
CA ARG A 150 6.10 -2.97 -0.43
C ARG A 150 5.68 -1.55 -0.04
N SER A 151 4.73 -0.98 -0.76
CA SER A 151 4.17 0.35 -0.44
C SER A 151 3.52 0.35 0.94
N ILE A 152 2.74 -0.68 1.28
CA ILE A 152 2.10 -0.84 2.59
C ILE A 152 3.16 -1.03 3.70
N ASP A 153 4.17 -1.86 3.48
CA ASP A 153 5.25 -2.04 4.45
C ASP A 153 5.99 -0.73 4.76
N MET A 154 6.32 0.03 3.72
CA MET A 154 6.94 1.35 3.87
C MET A 154 6.04 2.35 4.60
N ALA A 155 4.73 2.35 4.32
CA ALA A 155 3.76 3.18 5.01
C ALA A 155 3.70 2.87 6.52
N LEU A 156 3.67 1.58 6.90
CA LEU A 156 3.73 1.17 8.30
C LEU A 156 5.02 1.61 8.99
N GLN A 157 6.16 1.49 8.33
CA GLN A 157 7.43 1.97 8.85
C GLN A 157 7.42 3.49 9.05
N ARG A 158 6.89 4.24 8.07
CA ARG A 158 6.74 5.70 8.16
C ARG A 158 5.86 6.11 9.34
N LEU A 159 4.72 5.46 9.53
CA LEU A 159 3.80 5.71 10.64
C LEU A 159 4.46 5.42 11.99
N ARG A 160 5.13 4.28 12.14
CA ARG A 160 5.85 3.93 13.39
C ARG A 160 6.90 4.98 13.75
N ASN A 161 7.66 5.44 12.76
CA ASN A 161 8.67 6.46 12.97
C ASN A 161 8.03 7.80 13.37
N LYS A 162 6.91 8.19 12.71
CA LYS A 162 6.19 9.44 13.07
C LYS A 162 5.64 9.42 14.48
N VAL A 163 5.06 8.31 14.91
CA VAL A 163 4.55 8.15 16.29
C VAL A 163 5.68 8.36 17.31
N SER A 164 6.90 7.96 16.98
CA SER A 164 8.06 8.13 17.85
C SER A 164 8.55 9.59 17.95
N TYR A 165 8.33 10.41 16.90
CA TYR A 165 8.89 11.78 16.80
C TYR A 165 7.84 12.88 16.83
N ALA A 166 6.57 12.59 16.55
CA ALA A 166 5.50 13.58 16.50
C ALA A 166 4.19 12.99 17.04
N PRO A 167 3.81 13.31 18.28
CA PRO A 167 2.56 12.83 18.90
C PRO A 167 1.28 13.35 18.23
N ILE A 168 1.38 14.04 17.10
CA ILE A 168 0.26 14.63 16.34
C ILE A 168 -0.68 13.56 15.73
N ALA A 169 -0.24 12.33 15.58
CA ALA A 169 -1.06 11.25 15.02
C ALA A 169 -2.17 10.72 15.96
N PHE A 170 -2.33 11.30 17.16
CA PHE A 170 -3.29 10.88 18.18
C PHE A 170 -4.28 11.97 18.62
N ARG A 171 -4.47 13.02 17.84
CA ARG A 171 -5.51 14.02 18.10
C ARG A 171 -6.74 13.82 17.26
#